data_38b3bcf349dad1d3506fd94d64afe370
#
_entry.id   38b3bcf349dad1d3506fd94d64afe370
#
_cell.length_a   1.000
_cell.length_b   1.000
_cell.length_c   1.000
_cell.angle_alpha   90.00
_cell.angle_beta   90.00
_cell.angle_gamma   90.00
#
_symmetry.space_group_name_H-M   'P 1'
#
loop_
_entity.id
_entity.type
_entity.pdbx_description
1 polymer ?
#
loop_
_entity_poly.entity_id
_entity_poly.type
_entity_poly.pdbx_seq_one_letter_code
_entity_poly.pdbx_strand_id
1 'polypeptide(L)'
;MSEPTTPPFSRVIWTMIRSQPWRYTAAAVLWTSIWTMPLLVGFLIAYFFNELEAGIETTTVVLIVAAAFAYAAGRSVMIFLGMRNHASLLFRAAGTMRRNLLLRIYELPGAATLDETPGEVVSRFRDDVEHTVEPFDLSVDLLGSLVAGTLSFIVLFSIDPVITVVISIPVAIVAVAANRTGGLIRRYRKQARVATEAMTSYLGETFSATQSVKVAGAESSMLARFVELNEVRKGMMVRDRTLTEIMHAVFRNTVNIGTGLILLMAAGRLNATGDAGMSLGQFALFVFLLNHVSEASYFIGIFIARAKQGSVSVDRLTTTLHGEAWTRTFEPTDLGLDGEEPAVPVVDRTSDPFGSLTVRGLSYTYPGSTNGIRNVDMDVLPGEFVVVTGKIGSGKTTLLRSVLGLLPATDGTIVWNGETQEDPERTMVPPRSAYTPQVPKLFSMSLEDNLVLGEDITEHTLDESIYIATMRHDIDLMADGLETMVGPRGVRLSGGQIQRSAGARMLTRESQLLVLDDVSSALDVETEQIMWTRLFNARQDVAALVVSHRHAALARADRVIVMDDGEVVATGTAAELQANSPMFGAIWEGALSAASSE
;
A
#
# COMPACT_ATOMS: atom_id res chain seq x y z
N MET A 1 -20.78 14.08 -7.27
CA MET A 1 -20.42 12.75 -6.72
C MET A 1 -20.64 12.83 -5.21
N SER A 2 -21.49 11.96 -4.63
CA SER A 2 -21.65 11.87 -3.18
C SER A 2 -20.33 11.41 -2.57
N GLU A 3 -19.82 12.11 -1.54
CA GLU A 3 -18.64 11.67 -0.78
C GLU A 3 -18.81 10.19 -0.40
N PRO A 4 -17.81 9.34 -0.62
CA PRO A 4 -17.88 7.95 -0.20
C PRO A 4 -18.04 7.90 1.31
N THR A 5 -19.23 7.51 1.79
CA THR A 5 -19.47 7.38 3.23
C THR A 5 -18.64 6.23 3.76
N THR A 6 -17.70 6.55 4.67
CA THR A 6 -16.88 5.54 5.36
C THR A 6 -17.80 4.50 6.00
N PRO A 7 -17.64 3.21 5.68
CA PRO A 7 -18.51 2.18 6.23
C PRO A 7 -18.27 2.02 7.74
N PRO A 8 -19.30 1.69 8.53
CA PRO A 8 -19.07 1.31 9.92
C PRO A 8 -18.13 0.09 9.99
N PHE A 9 -17.14 0.14 10.86
CA PHE A 9 -16.08 -0.87 10.93
C PHE A 9 -16.59 -2.30 11.13
N SER A 10 -17.75 -2.46 11.77
CA SER A 10 -18.44 -3.76 11.88
C SER A 10 -18.80 -4.38 10.53
N ARG A 11 -19.16 -3.57 9.52
CA ARG A 11 -19.39 -4.04 8.15
C ARG A 11 -18.10 -4.49 7.48
N VAL A 12 -17.00 -3.80 7.75
CA VAL A 12 -15.67 -4.19 7.23
C VAL A 12 -15.30 -5.58 7.74
N ILE A 13 -15.35 -5.79 9.07
CA ILE A 13 -15.09 -7.10 9.69
C ILE A 13 -16.02 -8.16 9.08
N TRP A 14 -17.30 -7.86 8.95
CA TRP A 14 -18.26 -8.82 8.38
C TRP A 14 -17.94 -9.19 6.93
N THR A 15 -17.51 -8.22 6.12
CA THR A 15 -17.07 -8.47 4.74
C THR A 15 -15.81 -9.35 4.71
N MET A 16 -14.84 -9.10 5.59
CA MET A 16 -13.66 -9.94 5.73
C MET A 16 -14.00 -11.37 6.18
N ILE A 17 -14.96 -11.54 7.10
CA ILE A 17 -15.46 -12.87 7.49
C ILE A 17 -16.07 -13.60 6.28
N ARG A 18 -16.90 -12.89 5.50
CA ARG A 18 -17.56 -13.45 4.31
C ARG A 18 -16.59 -13.84 3.20
N SER A 19 -15.46 -13.15 3.10
CA SER A 19 -14.43 -13.50 2.10
C SER A 19 -13.72 -14.84 2.42
N GLN A 20 -13.66 -15.25 3.70
CA GLN A 20 -12.97 -16.47 4.14
C GLN A 20 -13.77 -17.22 5.25
N PRO A 21 -15.04 -17.61 5.01
CA PRO A 21 -15.95 -18.02 6.06
C PRO A 21 -15.48 -19.29 6.81
N TRP A 22 -14.99 -20.29 6.09
CA TRP A 22 -14.51 -21.54 6.69
C TRP A 22 -13.26 -21.36 7.53
N ARG A 23 -12.31 -20.53 7.07
CA ARG A 23 -11.07 -20.24 7.81
C ARG A 23 -11.36 -19.46 9.08
N TYR A 24 -12.25 -18.47 9.00
CA TYR A 24 -12.67 -17.70 10.16
C TYR A 24 -13.43 -18.58 11.17
N THR A 25 -14.37 -19.40 10.72
CA THR A 25 -15.12 -20.32 11.61
C THR A 25 -14.18 -21.31 12.29
N ALA A 26 -13.23 -21.90 11.55
CA ALA A 26 -12.23 -22.78 12.14
C ALA A 26 -11.35 -22.06 13.16
N ALA A 27 -10.90 -20.81 12.87
CA ALA A 27 -10.16 -20.00 13.82
C ALA A 27 -10.99 -19.69 15.06
N ALA A 28 -12.25 -19.29 14.90
CA ALA A 28 -13.16 -18.97 15.99
C ALA A 28 -13.40 -20.19 16.92
N VAL A 29 -13.63 -21.37 16.34
CA VAL A 29 -13.81 -22.60 17.12
C VAL A 29 -12.53 -23.00 17.87
N LEU A 30 -11.40 -23.06 17.17
CA LEU A 30 -10.11 -23.42 17.78
C LEU A 30 -9.71 -22.43 18.88
N TRP A 31 -9.83 -21.13 18.61
CA TRP A 31 -9.46 -20.09 19.57
C TRP A 31 -10.40 -20.05 20.77
N THR A 32 -11.73 -20.17 20.54
CA THR A 32 -12.70 -20.29 21.65
C THR A 32 -12.40 -21.51 22.52
N SER A 33 -12.03 -22.64 21.91
CA SER A 33 -11.61 -23.82 22.65
C SER A 33 -10.34 -23.57 23.46
N ILE A 34 -9.33 -22.92 22.89
CA ILE A 34 -8.08 -22.55 23.58
C ILE A 34 -8.36 -21.63 24.79
N TRP A 35 -9.31 -20.69 24.65
CA TRP A 35 -9.73 -19.78 25.72
C TRP A 35 -10.56 -20.46 26.81
N THR A 36 -11.37 -21.48 26.47
CA THR A 36 -12.24 -22.17 27.43
C THR A 36 -11.55 -23.37 28.09
N MET A 37 -10.58 -24.01 27.44
CA MET A 37 -9.86 -25.16 28.01
C MET A 37 -9.26 -24.91 29.42
N PRO A 38 -8.75 -23.74 29.78
CA PRO A 38 -8.26 -23.49 31.14
C PRO A 38 -9.31 -23.67 32.24
N LEU A 39 -10.62 -23.57 31.94
CA LEU A 39 -11.66 -23.86 32.92
C LEU A 39 -11.54 -25.29 33.44
N LEU A 40 -11.14 -26.23 32.58
CA LEU A 40 -10.92 -27.64 32.98
C LEU A 40 -9.81 -27.74 34.04
N VAL A 41 -8.77 -26.94 33.93
CA VAL A 41 -7.70 -26.88 34.94
C VAL A 41 -8.24 -26.34 36.26
N GLY A 42 -9.09 -25.31 36.21
CA GLY A 42 -9.76 -24.79 37.38
C GLY A 42 -10.57 -25.86 38.12
N PHE A 43 -11.34 -26.65 37.40
CA PHE A 43 -12.10 -27.80 38.00
C PHE A 43 -11.17 -28.89 38.53
N LEU A 44 -10.07 -29.17 37.84
CA LEU A 44 -9.09 -30.15 38.28
C LEU A 44 -8.41 -29.71 39.61
N ILE A 45 -8.08 -28.42 39.72
CA ILE A 45 -7.55 -27.82 40.95
C ILE A 45 -8.58 -27.90 42.08
N ALA A 46 -9.84 -27.57 41.80
CA ALA A 46 -10.91 -27.66 42.79
C ALA A 46 -11.12 -29.10 43.30
N TYR A 47 -11.13 -30.08 42.38
CA TYR A 47 -11.20 -31.49 42.73
C TYR A 47 -10.01 -31.90 43.60
N PHE A 48 -8.79 -31.54 43.23
CA PHE A 48 -7.59 -31.84 44.03
C PHE A 48 -7.70 -31.32 45.47
N PHE A 49 -8.10 -30.04 45.66
CA PHE A 49 -8.21 -29.48 47.00
C PHE A 49 -9.33 -30.11 47.84
N ASN A 50 -10.45 -30.49 47.23
CA ASN A 50 -11.53 -31.18 47.94
C ASN A 50 -11.09 -32.60 48.39
N GLU A 51 -10.40 -33.33 47.52
CA GLU A 51 -9.86 -34.66 47.87
C GLU A 51 -8.74 -34.57 48.94
N LEU A 52 -7.94 -33.51 48.86
CA LEU A 52 -6.89 -33.24 49.87
C LEU A 52 -7.51 -33.05 51.26
N GLU A 53 -8.60 -32.34 51.36
CA GLU A 53 -9.35 -32.12 52.60
C GLU A 53 -9.97 -33.42 53.12
N ALA A 54 -10.40 -34.34 52.25
CA ALA A 54 -10.97 -35.63 52.55
C ALA A 54 -9.92 -36.73 52.89
N GLY A 55 -8.63 -36.47 52.64
CA GLY A 55 -7.54 -37.45 52.81
C GLY A 55 -7.22 -38.19 51.52
N ILE A 56 -6.53 -37.49 50.59
CA ILE A 56 -6.27 -37.93 49.23
C ILE A 56 -5.42 -39.22 49.15
N GLU A 57 -5.82 -40.16 48.32
CA GLU A 57 -5.02 -41.34 47.97
C GLU A 57 -3.96 -41.02 46.93
N THR A 58 -2.79 -41.70 47.02
CA THR A 58 -1.70 -41.54 46.03
C THR A 58 -2.17 -41.79 44.58
N THR A 59 -3.08 -42.76 44.37
CA THR A 59 -3.65 -43.06 43.06
C THR A 59 -4.41 -41.88 42.46
N THR A 60 -5.19 -41.16 43.27
CA THR A 60 -5.94 -39.98 42.86
C THR A 60 -4.98 -38.85 42.45
N VAL A 61 -3.89 -38.63 43.19
CA VAL A 61 -2.85 -37.65 42.84
C VAL A 61 -2.23 -37.97 41.48
N VAL A 62 -1.87 -39.24 41.25
CA VAL A 62 -1.30 -39.69 39.97
C VAL A 62 -2.26 -39.45 38.80
N LEU A 63 -3.56 -39.72 38.99
CA LEU A 63 -4.57 -39.48 37.96
C LEU A 63 -4.77 -38.00 37.68
N ILE A 64 -4.77 -37.14 38.69
CA ILE A 64 -4.85 -35.67 38.52
C ILE A 64 -3.63 -35.13 37.74
N VAL A 65 -2.44 -35.59 38.10
CA VAL A 65 -1.21 -35.22 37.40
C VAL A 65 -1.23 -35.69 35.95
N ALA A 66 -1.64 -36.95 35.71
CA ALA A 66 -1.79 -37.48 34.35
C ALA A 66 -2.80 -36.67 33.52
N ALA A 67 -3.96 -36.33 34.12
CA ALA A 67 -4.95 -35.46 33.46
C ALA A 67 -4.40 -34.06 33.13
N ALA A 68 -3.60 -33.47 34.03
CA ALA A 68 -2.96 -32.19 33.78
C ALA A 68 -1.93 -32.26 32.63
N PHE A 69 -1.16 -33.36 32.54
CA PHE A 69 -0.27 -33.57 31.39
C PHE A 69 -1.02 -33.78 30.08
N ALA A 70 -2.08 -34.59 30.10
CA ALA A 70 -2.94 -34.82 28.92
C ALA A 70 -3.58 -33.50 28.44
N TYR A 71 -4.08 -32.68 29.37
CA TYR A 71 -4.56 -31.33 29.08
C TYR A 71 -3.47 -30.45 28.42
N ALA A 72 -2.27 -30.39 29.02
CA ALA A 72 -1.19 -29.57 28.49
C ALA A 72 -0.78 -30.00 27.08
N ALA A 73 -0.67 -31.31 26.84
CA ALA A 73 -0.37 -31.84 25.51
C ALA A 73 -1.48 -31.51 24.50
N GLY A 74 -2.74 -31.74 24.86
CA GLY A 74 -3.90 -31.45 24.01
C GLY A 74 -4.00 -29.95 23.68
N ARG A 75 -3.80 -29.08 24.66
CA ARG A 75 -3.79 -27.62 24.47
C ARG A 75 -2.65 -27.18 23.56
N SER A 76 -1.45 -27.74 23.69
CA SER A 76 -0.32 -27.42 22.82
C SER A 76 -0.61 -27.78 21.36
N VAL A 77 -1.21 -28.94 21.10
CA VAL A 77 -1.65 -29.32 19.74
C VAL A 77 -2.69 -28.34 19.21
N MET A 78 -3.69 -28.00 20.02
CA MET A 78 -4.72 -27.03 19.60
C MET A 78 -4.15 -25.64 19.33
N ILE A 79 -3.21 -25.16 20.12
CA ILE A 79 -2.50 -23.89 19.87
C ILE A 79 -1.75 -23.96 18.54
N PHE A 80 -1.03 -25.05 18.28
CA PHE A 80 -0.29 -25.21 17.02
C PHE A 80 -1.23 -25.18 15.80
N LEU A 81 -2.32 -25.95 15.83
CA LEU A 81 -3.32 -25.97 14.75
C LEU A 81 -4.03 -24.61 14.61
N GLY A 82 -4.38 -24.00 15.75
CA GLY A 82 -5.00 -22.69 15.81
C GLY A 82 -4.11 -21.62 15.18
N MET A 83 -2.84 -21.54 15.56
CA MET A 83 -1.86 -20.59 15.02
C MET A 83 -1.67 -20.74 13.51
N ARG A 84 -1.54 -21.98 13.03
CA ARG A 84 -1.39 -22.25 11.60
C ARG A 84 -2.60 -21.76 10.79
N ASN A 85 -3.81 -22.07 11.23
CA ASN A 85 -5.03 -21.61 10.55
C ASN A 85 -5.19 -20.09 10.64
N HIS A 86 -4.92 -19.54 11.82
CA HIS A 86 -5.06 -18.12 12.11
C HIS A 86 -4.06 -17.27 11.30
N ALA A 87 -2.79 -17.66 11.26
CA ALA A 87 -1.80 -16.99 10.42
C ALA A 87 -2.22 -17.01 8.94
N SER A 88 -2.69 -18.17 8.44
CA SER A 88 -3.19 -18.26 7.06
C SER A 88 -4.37 -17.32 6.82
N LEU A 89 -5.30 -17.19 7.77
CA LEU A 89 -6.45 -16.29 7.69
C LEU A 89 -6.00 -14.81 7.54
N LEU A 90 -5.08 -14.39 8.40
CA LEU A 90 -4.61 -12.99 8.45
C LEU A 90 -3.79 -12.61 7.23
N PHE A 91 -2.82 -13.46 6.86
CA PHE A 91 -1.96 -13.17 5.70
C PHE A 91 -2.74 -13.17 4.38
N ARG A 92 -3.76 -14.03 4.25
CA ARG A 92 -4.65 -14.00 3.08
C ARG A 92 -5.52 -12.75 3.07
N ALA A 93 -6.06 -12.31 4.21
CA ALA A 93 -6.81 -11.06 4.29
C ALA A 93 -5.95 -9.85 3.89
N ALA A 94 -4.75 -9.73 4.47
CA ALA A 94 -3.81 -8.66 4.12
C ALA A 94 -3.36 -8.72 2.65
N GLY A 95 -3.08 -9.93 2.14
CA GLY A 95 -2.69 -10.15 0.74
C GLY A 95 -3.78 -9.73 -0.24
N THR A 96 -5.02 -10.14 0.03
CA THR A 96 -6.21 -9.75 -0.78
C THR A 96 -6.35 -8.22 -0.84
N MET A 97 -6.26 -7.56 0.31
CA MET A 97 -6.33 -6.08 0.35
C MET A 97 -5.22 -5.44 -0.48
N ARG A 98 -3.97 -5.87 -0.29
CA ARG A 98 -2.82 -5.32 -1.03
C ARG A 98 -2.96 -5.54 -2.53
N ARG A 99 -3.35 -6.75 -2.94
CA ARG A 99 -3.55 -7.07 -4.37
C ARG A 99 -4.67 -6.23 -4.99
N ASN A 100 -5.82 -6.13 -4.33
CA ASN A 100 -6.96 -5.37 -4.85
C ASN A 100 -6.66 -3.86 -4.93
N LEU A 101 -5.93 -3.31 -3.95
CA LEU A 101 -5.46 -1.93 -4.00
C LEU A 101 -4.47 -1.71 -5.14
N LEU A 102 -3.53 -2.62 -5.36
CA LEU A 102 -2.56 -2.53 -6.44
C LEU A 102 -3.24 -2.62 -7.81
N LEU A 103 -4.16 -3.56 -7.99
CA LEU A 103 -4.95 -3.67 -9.21
C LEU A 103 -5.72 -2.38 -9.49
N ARG A 104 -6.30 -1.78 -8.44
CA ARG A 104 -7.01 -0.50 -8.59
C ARG A 104 -6.08 0.63 -9.04
N ILE A 105 -4.88 0.71 -8.49
CA ILE A 105 -3.89 1.71 -8.91
C ILE A 105 -3.54 1.53 -10.40
N TYR A 106 -3.43 0.29 -10.87
CA TYR A 106 -3.16 0.00 -12.28
C TYR A 106 -4.35 0.27 -13.21
N GLU A 107 -5.57 0.35 -12.66
CA GLU A 107 -6.77 0.73 -13.41
C GLU A 107 -7.00 2.25 -13.48
N LEU A 108 -6.24 3.04 -12.73
CA LEU A 108 -6.30 4.50 -12.82
C LEU A 108 -5.52 4.97 -14.04
N PRO A 109 -5.98 6.04 -14.73
CA PRO A 109 -5.26 6.61 -15.85
C PRO A 109 -3.78 6.86 -15.51
N GLY A 110 -2.87 6.31 -16.32
CA GLY A 110 -1.46 6.16 -15.96
C GLY A 110 -0.68 7.46 -15.76
N ALA A 111 -1.21 8.61 -16.18
CA ALA A 111 -0.67 9.94 -15.88
C ALA A 111 -1.51 10.70 -14.84
N ALA A 112 -2.63 10.12 -14.37
CA ALA A 112 -3.35 10.66 -13.22
C ALA A 112 -2.44 10.52 -12.01
N THR A 113 -2.04 11.65 -11.44
CA THR A 113 -1.28 11.65 -10.20
C THR A 113 -2.18 11.11 -9.10
N LEU A 114 -1.72 10.08 -8.39
CA LEU A 114 -2.24 9.83 -7.07
C LEU A 114 -2.11 11.16 -6.30
N ASP A 115 -3.17 11.64 -5.67
CA ASP A 115 -3.15 12.91 -4.89
C ASP A 115 -2.14 12.87 -3.75
N GLU A 116 -1.44 11.76 -3.60
CA GLU A 116 -0.55 11.42 -2.51
C GLU A 116 0.89 11.18 -2.98
N THR A 117 1.81 11.45 -2.07
CA THR A 117 3.22 11.14 -2.32
C THR A 117 3.45 9.62 -2.38
N PRO A 118 4.45 9.13 -3.15
CA PRO A 118 4.79 7.71 -3.17
C PRO A 118 5.02 7.09 -1.79
N GLY A 119 5.56 7.89 -0.84
CA GLY A 119 5.77 7.46 0.54
C GLY A 119 4.46 7.22 1.30
N GLU A 120 3.45 8.06 1.08
CA GLU A 120 2.12 7.90 1.65
C GLU A 120 1.42 6.66 1.09
N VAL A 121 1.48 6.44 -0.22
CA VAL A 121 0.93 5.23 -0.84
C VAL A 121 1.58 3.97 -0.27
N VAL A 122 2.90 3.92 -0.15
CA VAL A 122 3.62 2.79 0.48
C VAL A 122 3.17 2.59 1.94
N SER A 123 2.96 3.67 2.71
CA SER A 123 2.44 3.59 4.08
C SER A 123 1.04 2.97 4.12
N ARG A 124 0.17 3.24 3.14
CA ARG A 124 -1.15 2.61 3.03
C ARG A 124 -1.05 1.10 2.85
N PHE A 125 -0.18 0.64 1.95
CA PHE A 125 0.03 -0.79 1.72
C PHE A 125 0.63 -1.52 2.93
N ARG A 126 1.43 -0.83 3.74
CA ARG A 126 2.06 -1.40 4.93
C ARG A 126 1.19 -1.20 6.17
N ASP A 127 1.00 0.06 6.57
CA ASP A 127 0.49 0.39 7.90
C ASP A 127 -1.05 0.37 7.94
N ASP A 128 -1.73 0.95 6.92
CA ASP A 128 -3.19 1.00 6.93
C ASP A 128 -3.83 -0.38 6.69
N VAL A 129 -3.19 -1.24 5.89
CA VAL A 129 -3.62 -2.63 5.76
C VAL A 129 -3.48 -3.38 7.08
N GLU A 130 -2.33 -3.24 7.78
CA GLU A 130 -2.11 -3.89 9.09
C GLU A 130 -3.10 -3.39 10.14
N HIS A 131 -3.33 -2.08 10.23
CA HIS A 131 -4.30 -1.50 11.15
C HIS A 131 -5.75 -1.90 10.85
N THR A 132 -6.07 -2.26 9.61
CA THR A 132 -7.40 -2.78 9.24
C THR A 132 -7.54 -4.26 9.59
N VAL A 133 -6.48 -5.05 9.43
CA VAL A 133 -6.47 -6.49 9.74
C VAL A 133 -6.37 -6.76 11.24
N GLU A 134 -5.70 -5.92 12.02
CA GLU A 134 -5.52 -6.12 13.47
C GLU A 134 -6.83 -6.26 14.27
N PRO A 135 -7.88 -5.44 14.09
CA PRO A 135 -9.16 -5.65 14.74
C PRO A 135 -9.89 -6.92 14.26
N PHE A 136 -9.67 -7.33 13.01
CA PHE A 136 -10.21 -8.60 12.50
C PHE A 136 -9.54 -9.78 13.21
N ASP A 137 -8.23 -9.74 13.42
CA ASP A 137 -7.47 -10.66 14.25
C ASP A 137 -8.05 -10.74 15.68
N LEU A 138 -8.11 -9.60 16.37
CA LEU A 138 -8.64 -9.50 17.73
C LEU A 138 -10.10 -9.92 17.85
N SER A 139 -10.87 -9.97 16.78
CA SER A 139 -12.29 -10.41 16.83
C SER A 139 -12.42 -11.86 17.24
N VAL A 140 -11.46 -12.70 16.90
CA VAL A 140 -11.42 -14.12 17.25
C VAL A 140 -11.09 -14.31 18.73
N ASP A 141 -10.09 -13.55 19.24
CA ASP A 141 -9.74 -13.54 20.66
C ASP A 141 -10.86 -12.96 21.52
N LEU A 142 -11.50 -11.88 21.05
CA LEU A 142 -12.66 -11.31 21.74
C LEU A 142 -13.79 -12.33 21.89
N LEU A 143 -14.11 -13.06 20.81
CA LEU A 143 -15.14 -14.10 20.88
C LEU A 143 -14.77 -15.18 21.89
N GLY A 144 -13.55 -15.71 21.83
CA GLY A 144 -13.07 -16.74 22.74
C GLY A 144 -13.04 -16.28 24.20
N SER A 145 -12.53 -15.08 24.46
CA SER A 145 -12.46 -14.50 25.81
C SER A 145 -13.84 -14.18 26.40
N LEU A 146 -14.78 -13.71 25.56
CA LEU A 146 -16.17 -13.50 25.99
C LEU A 146 -16.86 -14.79 26.40
N VAL A 147 -16.70 -15.85 25.62
CA VAL A 147 -17.26 -17.18 25.93
C VAL A 147 -16.64 -17.71 27.24
N ALA A 148 -15.31 -17.69 27.36
CA ALA A 148 -14.61 -18.14 28.55
C ALA A 148 -14.96 -17.31 29.80
N GLY A 149 -15.01 -15.98 29.66
CA GLY A 149 -15.40 -15.07 30.74
C GLY A 149 -16.84 -15.27 31.19
N THR A 150 -17.78 -15.46 30.25
CA THR A 150 -19.19 -15.74 30.56
C THR A 150 -19.36 -17.08 31.27
N LEU A 151 -18.71 -18.15 30.78
CA LEU A 151 -18.73 -19.43 31.44
C LEU A 151 -18.13 -19.37 32.85
N SER A 152 -17.00 -18.68 33.00
CA SER A 152 -16.37 -18.41 34.29
C SER A 152 -17.31 -17.68 35.25
N PHE A 153 -17.97 -16.64 34.77
CA PHE A 153 -18.94 -15.88 35.57
C PHE A 153 -20.11 -16.73 36.00
N ILE A 154 -20.68 -17.55 35.12
CA ILE A 154 -21.78 -18.50 35.44
C ILE A 154 -21.35 -19.48 36.53
N VAL A 155 -20.15 -20.06 36.41
CA VAL A 155 -19.62 -21.00 37.42
C VAL A 155 -19.44 -20.28 38.76
N LEU A 156 -18.80 -19.11 38.79
CA LEU A 156 -18.63 -18.33 40.01
C LEU A 156 -19.95 -17.96 40.65
N PHE A 157 -20.94 -17.54 39.87
CA PHE A 157 -22.27 -17.16 40.35
C PHE A 157 -23.04 -18.35 40.90
N SER A 158 -22.83 -19.57 40.36
CA SER A 158 -23.46 -20.80 40.87
C SER A 158 -22.87 -21.25 42.21
N ILE A 159 -21.63 -20.91 42.52
CA ILE A 159 -20.96 -21.24 43.78
C ILE A 159 -21.39 -20.25 44.88
N ASP A 160 -21.21 -18.94 44.62
CA ASP A 160 -21.62 -17.87 45.56
C ASP A 160 -21.97 -16.60 44.81
N PRO A 161 -23.26 -16.28 44.66
CA PRO A 161 -23.72 -15.04 44.00
C PRO A 161 -23.23 -13.76 44.65
N VAL A 162 -23.14 -13.73 45.99
CA VAL A 162 -22.77 -12.51 46.73
C VAL A 162 -21.32 -12.19 46.53
N ILE A 163 -20.44 -13.19 46.68
CA ILE A 163 -18.98 -13.00 46.42
C ILE A 163 -18.77 -12.61 44.97
N THR A 164 -19.42 -13.25 44.01
CA THR A 164 -19.30 -12.95 42.57
C THR A 164 -19.68 -11.52 42.24
N VAL A 165 -20.79 -11.00 42.79
CA VAL A 165 -21.17 -9.61 42.58
C VAL A 165 -20.17 -8.65 43.20
N VAL A 166 -19.76 -8.88 44.46
CA VAL A 166 -18.79 -8.02 45.16
C VAL A 166 -17.46 -7.90 44.44
N ILE A 167 -16.91 -9.00 43.93
CA ILE A 167 -15.64 -8.98 43.17
C ILE A 167 -15.77 -8.39 41.77
N SER A 168 -16.98 -8.35 41.22
CA SER A 168 -17.24 -7.67 39.94
C SER A 168 -17.22 -6.13 40.07
N ILE A 169 -17.44 -5.58 41.27
CA ILE A 169 -17.44 -4.14 41.52
C ILE A 169 -16.09 -3.47 41.19
N PRO A 170 -14.93 -3.95 41.67
CA PRO A 170 -13.63 -3.38 41.28
C PRO A 170 -13.40 -3.41 39.76
N VAL A 171 -13.77 -4.50 39.08
CA VAL A 171 -13.67 -4.59 37.62
C VAL A 171 -14.52 -3.54 36.92
N ALA A 172 -15.76 -3.36 37.34
CA ALA A 172 -16.66 -2.34 36.81
C ALA A 172 -16.13 -0.91 37.08
N ILE A 173 -15.62 -0.64 38.29
CA ILE A 173 -15.01 0.66 38.64
C ILE A 173 -13.85 0.99 37.71
N VAL A 174 -12.95 0.03 37.48
CA VAL A 174 -11.80 0.22 36.60
C VAL A 174 -12.23 0.42 35.14
N ALA A 175 -13.23 -0.31 34.66
CA ALA A 175 -13.77 -0.11 33.32
C ALA A 175 -14.36 1.30 33.13
N VAL A 176 -15.10 1.81 34.13
CA VAL A 176 -15.64 3.19 34.12
C VAL A 176 -14.51 4.22 34.20
N ALA A 177 -13.51 4.01 35.05
CA ALA A 177 -12.35 4.89 35.18
C ALA A 177 -11.55 4.95 33.86
N ALA A 178 -11.28 3.81 33.22
CA ALA A 178 -10.61 3.73 31.93
C ALA A 178 -11.37 4.51 30.84
N ASN A 179 -12.69 4.39 30.80
CA ASN A 179 -13.51 5.13 29.85
C ASN A 179 -13.45 6.66 30.08
N ARG A 180 -13.50 7.11 31.34
CA ARG A 180 -13.39 8.53 31.69
C ARG A 180 -12.01 9.14 31.43
N THR A 181 -10.94 8.39 31.70
CA THR A 181 -9.57 8.84 31.47
C THR A 181 -9.15 8.76 30.01
N GLY A 182 -9.89 8.04 29.16
CA GLY A 182 -9.60 7.88 27.75
C GLY A 182 -9.45 9.20 26.98
N GLY A 183 -10.17 10.26 27.37
CA GLY A 183 -10.03 11.61 26.80
C GLY A 183 -8.66 12.23 27.09
N LEU A 184 -8.18 12.09 28.32
CA LEU A 184 -6.88 12.62 28.77
C LEU A 184 -5.72 11.86 28.10
N ILE A 185 -5.82 10.53 28.00
CA ILE A 185 -4.85 9.70 27.28
C ILE A 185 -4.76 10.12 25.82
N ARG A 186 -5.89 10.31 25.13
CA ARG A 186 -5.90 10.79 23.73
C ARG A 186 -5.22 12.14 23.59
N ARG A 187 -5.45 13.07 24.53
CA ARG A 187 -4.82 14.40 24.52
C ARG A 187 -3.30 14.30 24.62
N TYR A 188 -2.78 13.56 25.62
CA TYR A 188 -1.34 13.40 25.80
C TYR A 188 -0.69 12.65 24.63
N ARG A 189 -1.34 11.61 24.11
CA ARG A 189 -0.88 10.88 22.92
C ARG A 189 -0.81 11.78 21.70
N LYS A 190 -1.79 12.65 21.48
CA LYS A 190 -1.75 13.64 20.40
C LYS A 190 -0.57 14.60 20.56
N GLN A 191 -0.35 15.11 21.77
CA GLN A 191 0.79 16.01 22.04
C GLN A 191 2.14 15.30 21.82
N ALA A 192 2.29 14.06 22.26
CA ALA A 192 3.48 13.26 22.05
C ALA A 192 3.73 12.98 20.55
N ARG A 193 2.66 12.73 19.78
CA ARG A 193 2.74 12.55 18.33
C ARG A 193 3.23 13.83 17.65
N VAL A 194 2.60 14.98 17.89
CA VAL A 194 3.00 16.27 17.28
C VAL A 194 4.47 16.59 17.59
N ALA A 195 4.91 16.37 18.83
CA ALA A 195 6.30 16.58 19.19
C ALA A 195 7.27 15.60 18.49
N THR A 196 6.83 14.36 18.25
CA THR A 196 7.62 13.37 17.50
C THR A 196 7.69 13.74 16.02
N GLU A 197 6.59 14.15 15.41
CA GLU A 197 6.52 14.61 14.02
C GLU A 197 7.45 15.79 13.78
N ALA A 198 7.43 16.80 14.66
CA ALA A 198 8.33 17.95 14.56
C ALA A 198 9.81 17.56 14.61
N MET A 199 10.18 16.63 15.48
CA MET A 199 11.57 16.13 15.59
C MET A 199 11.95 15.29 14.36
N THR A 200 11.06 14.42 13.87
CA THR A 200 11.33 13.55 12.72
C THR A 200 11.43 14.37 11.42
N SER A 201 10.56 15.37 11.24
CA SER A 201 10.63 16.31 10.10
C SER A 201 11.97 17.04 10.09
N TYR A 202 12.39 17.58 11.24
CA TYR A 202 13.68 18.25 11.37
C TYR A 202 14.86 17.33 11.00
N LEU A 203 14.84 16.05 11.42
CA LEU A 203 15.85 15.07 11.03
C LEU A 203 15.84 14.81 9.52
N GLY A 204 14.65 14.66 8.92
CA GLY A 204 14.51 14.45 7.49
C GLY A 204 15.09 15.62 6.67
N GLU A 205 14.79 16.85 7.07
CA GLU A 205 15.35 18.06 6.47
C GLU A 205 16.88 18.12 6.62
N THR A 206 17.38 17.83 7.82
CA THR A 206 18.83 17.83 8.12
C THR A 206 19.57 16.78 7.27
N PHE A 207 19.02 15.57 7.14
CA PHE A 207 19.63 14.53 6.29
C PHE A 207 19.62 14.90 4.81
N SER A 208 18.54 15.51 4.34
CA SER A 208 18.44 15.98 2.95
C SER A 208 19.42 17.11 2.65
N ALA A 209 19.76 17.94 3.63
CA ALA A 209 20.63 19.10 3.52
C ALA A 209 22.02 18.88 4.15
N THR A 210 22.45 17.63 4.43
CA THR A 210 23.70 17.33 5.15
C THR A 210 24.93 18.02 4.55
N GLN A 211 25.02 18.07 3.21
CA GLN A 211 26.12 18.74 2.54
C GLN A 211 26.13 20.25 2.84
N SER A 212 24.97 20.89 2.80
CA SER A 212 24.84 22.32 3.11
C SER A 212 25.21 22.64 4.55
N VAL A 213 24.79 21.78 5.50
CA VAL A 213 25.15 21.91 6.91
C VAL A 213 26.67 21.84 7.10
N LYS A 214 27.33 20.88 6.43
CA LYS A 214 28.79 20.70 6.52
C LYS A 214 29.55 21.88 5.91
N VAL A 215 29.14 22.33 4.74
CA VAL A 215 29.79 23.48 4.07
C VAL A 215 29.62 24.76 4.88
N ALA A 216 28.50 24.92 5.59
CA ALA A 216 28.25 26.08 6.46
C ALA A 216 28.90 25.96 7.85
N GLY A 217 29.50 24.82 8.22
CA GLY A 217 30.04 24.58 9.56
C GLY A 217 28.99 24.68 10.68
N ALA A 218 27.73 24.34 10.37
CA ALA A 218 26.57 24.58 11.23
C ALA A 218 26.19 23.38 12.12
N GLU A 219 27.01 22.34 12.21
CA GLU A 219 26.70 21.08 12.92
C GLU A 219 26.31 21.29 14.39
N SER A 220 27.02 22.18 15.08
CA SER A 220 26.75 22.45 16.50
C SER A 220 25.40 23.13 16.72
N SER A 221 25.00 24.03 15.82
CA SER A 221 23.72 24.72 15.87
C SER A 221 22.57 23.76 15.55
N MET A 222 22.74 22.91 14.53
CA MET A 222 21.77 21.88 14.18
C MET A 222 21.58 20.85 15.30
N LEU A 223 22.67 20.43 15.95
CA LEU A 223 22.60 19.52 17.09
C LEU A 223 21.90 20.18 18.28
N ALA A 224 22.19 21.44 18.60
CA ALA A 224 21.51 22.16 19.69
C ALA A 224 19.99 22.22 19.45
N ARG A 225 19.54 22.50 18.22
CA ARG A 225 18.12 22.50 17.87
C ARG A 225 17.48 21.12 17.96
N PHE A 226 18.21 20.06 17.56
CA PHE A 226 17.75 18.70 17.73
C PHE A 226 17.55 18.34 19.19
N VAL A 227 18.50 18.70 20.06
CA VAL A 227 18.40 18.45 21.52
C VAL A 227 17.16 19.15 22.10
N GLU A 228 16.91 20.40 21.73
CA GLU A 228 15.72 21.15 22.16
C GLU A 228 14.41 20.44 21.77
N LEU A 229 14.27 20.08 20.50
CA LEU A 229 13.09 19.36 19.99
C LEU A 229 12.91 18.00 20.68
N ASN A 230 14.01 17.29 20.92
CA ASN A 230 13.98 16.00 21.59
C ASN A 230 13.60 16.10 23.08
N GLU A 231 14.01 17.15 23.80
CA GLU A 231 13.59 17.38 25.18
C GLU A 231 12.07 17.68 25.25
N VAL A 232 11.53 18.46 24.33
CA VAL A 232 10.08 18.68 24.22
C VAL A 232 9.36 17.35 23.98
N ARG A 233 9.82 16.55 22.99
CA ARG A 233 9.27 15.21 22.69
C ARG A 233 9.32 14.29 23.90
N LYS A 234 10.48 14.21 24.57
CA LYS A 234 10.69 13.40 25.77
C LYS A 234 9.67 13.76 26.86
N GLY A 235 9.49 15.05 27.15
CA GLY A 235 8.53 15.50 28.16
C GLY A 235 7.08 15.07 27.85
N MET A 236 6.67 15.14 26.57
CA MET A 236 5.32 14.72 26.15
C MET A 236 5.18 13.20 26.17
N MET A 237 6.19 12.45 25.72
CA MET A 237 6.17 10.99 25.73
C MET A 237 6.16 10.41 27.13
N VAL A 238 6.93 10.98 28.07
CA VAL A 238 6.93 10.56 29.47
C VAL A 238 5.52 10.72 30.08
N ARG A 239 4.83 11.83 29.82
CA ARG A 239 3.46 12.05 30.33
C ARG A 239 2.47 11.03 29.74
N ASP A 240 2.51 10.78 28.43
CA ASP A 240 1.66 9.76 27.78
C ASP A 240 1.94 8.36 28.34
N ARG A 241 3.22 7.99 28.44
CA ARG A 241 3.62 6.67 28.94
C ARG A 241 3.28 6.47 30.41
N THR A 242 3.55 7.47 31.26
CA THR A 242 3.24 7.39 32.68
C THR A 242 1.75 7.18 32.92
N LEU A 243 0.88 7.94 32.26
CA LEU A 243 -0.57 7.76 32.40
C LEU A 243 -1.03 6.38 31.90
N THR A 244 -0.49 5.92 30.79
CA THR A 244 -0.79 4.60 30.24
C THR A 244 -0.34 3.49 31.21
N GLU A 245 0.87 3.57 31.79
CA GLU A 245 1.37 2.56 32.73
C GLU A 245 0.62 2.58 34.06
N ILE A 246 0.21 3.76 34.54
CA ILE A 246 -0.67 3.84 35.72
C ILE A 246 -1.99 3.09 35.45
N MET A 247 -2.60 3.29 34.30
CA MET A 247 -3.84 2.59 33.95
C MET A 247 -3.63 1.07 33.85
N HIS A 248 -2.55 0.63 33.24
CA HIS A 248 -2.19 -0.79 33.19
C HIS A 248 -1.93 -1.37 34.58
N ALA A 249 -1.25 -0.63 35.46
CA ALA A 249 -1.00 -1.06 36.85
C ALA A 249 -2.32 -1.18 37.64
N VAL A 250 -3.21 -0.20 37.53
CA VAL A 250 -4.52 -0.25 38.17
C VAL A 250 -5.33 -1.45 37.69
N PHE A 251 -5.39 -1.67 36.37
CA PHE A 251 -6.10 -2.80 35.76
C PHE A 251 -5.56 -4.15 36.27
N ARG A 252 -4.23 -4.32 36.23
CA ARG A 252 -3.56 -5.55 36.67
C ARG A 252 -3.77 -5.84 38.16
N ASN A 253 -3.78 -4.79 38.98
CA ASN A 253 -4.00 -4.94 40.42
C ASN A 253 -5.46 -5.14 40.82
N THR A 254 -6.42 -4.94 39.90
CA THR A 254 -7.84 -5.23 40.16
C THR A 254 -8.08 -6.69 40.51
N VAL A 255 -7.39 -7.62 39.85
CA VAL A 255 -7.42 -9.04 40.18
C VAL A 255 -6.91 -9.31 41.58
N ASN A 256 -5.79 -8.69 42.00
CA ASN A 256 -5.23 -8.82 43.34
C ASN A 256 -6.19 -8.26 44.42
N ILE A 257 -6.84 -7.15 44.15
CA ILE A 257 -7.89 -6.58 45.03
C ILE A 257 -9.08 -7.55 45.12
N GLY A 258 -9.53 -8.08 43.98
CA GLY A 258 -10.58 -9.10 43.94
C GLY A 258 -10.22 -10.33 44.77
N THR A 259 -9.00 -10.85 44.60
CA THR A 259 -8.50 -11.98 45.39
C THR A 259 -8.48 -11.67 46.89
N GLY A 260 -8.05 -10.46 47.27
CA GLY A 260 -8.10 -10.02 48.68
C GLY A 260 -9.51 -9.96 49.24
N LEU A 261 -10.50 -9.49 48.46
CA LEU A 261 -11.90 -9.50 48.85
C LEU A 261 -12.45 -10.93 48.98
N ILE A 262 -12.09 -11.83 48.06
CA ILE A 262 -12.45 -13.25 48.17
C ILE A 262 -11.91 -13.84 49.46
N LEU A 263 -10.64 -13.61 49.78
CA LEU A 263 -10.01 -14.09 51.02
C LEU A 263 -10.75 -13.62 52.26
N LEU A 264 -11.10 -12.34 52.34
CA LEU A 264 -11.83 -11.76 53.47
C LEU A 264 -13.24 -12.34 53.61
N MET A 265 -13.96 -12.50 52.51
CA MET A 265 -15.34 -13.04 52.54
C MET A 265 -15.37 -14.56 52.74
N ALA A 266 -14.44 -15.29 52.12
CA ALA A 266 -14.34 -16.72 52.23
C ALA A 266 -13.86 -17.17 53.62
N ALA A 267 -13.07 -16.35 54.34
CA ALA A 267 -12.59 -16.69 55.70
C ALA A 267 -13.76 -16.99 56.68
N GLY A 268 -14.87 -16.24 56.54
CA GLY A 268 -16.10 -16.51 57.33
C GLY A 268 -16.88 -17.75 56.86
N ARG A 269 -16.81 -18.12 55.60
CA ARG A 269 -17.57 -19.19 55.00
C ARG A 269 -16.85 -20.52 55.01
N LEU A 270 -15.52 -20.52 54.97
CA LEU A 270 -14.70 -21.75 55.14
C LEU A 270 -14.87 -22.39 56.53
N ASN A 271 -15.22 -21.60 57.55
CA ASN A 271 -15.48 -22.07 58.92
C ASN A 271 -16.96 -22.34 59.20
N ALA A 272 -17.86 -22.02 58.24
CA ALA A 272 -19.29 -22.25 58.40
C ALA A 272 -19.66 -23.71 58.10
N THR A 273 -20.48 -24.32 58.91
CA THR A 273 -21.02 -25.66 58.70
C THR A 273 -22.41 -25.59 58.06
N GLY A 274 -22.70 -26.52 57.12
CA GLY A 274 -23.97 -26.59 56.39
C GLY A 274 -23.99 -25.84 55.08
N ASP A 275 -25.19 -25.53 54.54
CA ASP A 275 -25.37 -24.93 53.17
C ASP A 275 -24.72 -23.52 52.99
N ALA A 276 -24.24 -22.91 54.05
CA ALA A 276 -23.53 -21.62 54.02
C ALA A 276 -22.00 -21.79 53.87
N GLY A 277 -21.46 -23.00 53.90
CA GLY A 277 -20.03 -23.32 53.80
C GLY A 277 -19.52 -23.29 52.39
N MET A 278 -18.25 -22.89 52.21
CA MET A 278 -17.51 -22.98 50.95
C MET A 278 -16.38 -24.01 51.10
N SER A 279 -16.24 -24.97 50.16
CA SER A 279 -15.12 -25.90 50.20
C SER A 279 -13.80 -25.24 49.79
N LEU A 280 -12.67 -25.82 50.21
CA LEU A 280 -11.34 -25.35 49.81
C LEU A 280 -11.16 -25.35 48.27
N GLY A 281 -11.71 -26.37 47.60
CA GLY A 281 -11.70 -26.45 46.15
C GLY A 281 -12.54 -25.38 45.48
N GLN A 282 -13.71 -25.04 46.01
CA GLN A 282 -14.52 -23.92 45.51
C GLN A 282 -13.78 -22.57 45.65
N PHE A 283 -13.11 -22.35 46.77
CA PHE A 283 -12.27 -21.18 46.98
C PHE A 283 -11.13 -21.10 45.94
N ALA A 284 -10.42 -22.19 45.72
CA ALA A 284 -9.32 -22.25 44.73
C ALA A 284 -9.86 -21.96 43.31
N LEU A 285 -11.03 -22.52 42.97
CA LEU A 285 -11.69 -22.26 41.69
C LEU A 285 -12.08 -20.81 41.51
N PHE A 286 -12.58 -20.14 42.57
CA PHE A 286 -12.91 -18.73 42.56
C PHE A 286 -11.68 -17.88 42.19
N VAL A 287 -10.56 -18.08 42.85
CA VAL A 287 -9.30 -17.34 42.61
C VAL A 287 -8.82 -17.57 41.17
N PHE A 288 -8.92 -18.82 40.71
CA PHE A 288 -8.48 -19.17 39.36
C PHE A 288 -9.36 -18.55 38.26
N LEU A 289 -10.68 -18.62 38.38
CA LEU A 289 -11.61 -18.13 37.33
C LEU A 289 -11.73 -16.62 37.29
N LEU A 290 -11.41 -15.90 38.38
CA LEU A 290 -11.44 -14.43 38.41
C LEU A 290 -10.55 -13.82 37.32
N ASN A 291 -9.40 -14.44 37.03
CA ASN A 291 -8.52 -14.01 35.96
C ASN A 291 -9.23 -13.99 34.60
N HIS A 292 -9.99 -15.02 34.26
CA HIS A 292 -10.69 -15.14 32.98
C HIS A 292 -11.77 -14.09 32.78
N VAL A 293 -12.49 -13.73 33.85
CA VAL A 293 -13.47 -12.63 33.83
C VAL A 293 -12.78 -11.29 33.56
N SER A 294 -11.62 -11.08 34.17
CA SER A 294 -10.83 -9.85 33.97
C SER A 294 -10.24 -9.75 32.54
N GLU A 295 -9.75 -10.85 32.00
CA GLU A 295 -9.20 -10.93 30.63
C GLU A 295 -10.27 -10.60 29.57
N ALA A 296 -11.51 -11.10 29.72
CA ALA A 296 -12.61 -10.76 28.82
C ALA A 296 -12.84 -9.24 28.76
N SER A 297 -12.81 -8.55 29.91
CA SER A 297 -12.95 -7.10 29.98
C SER A 297 -11.78 -6.36 29.28
N TYR A 298 -10.57 -6.89 29.38
CA TYR A 298 -9.39 -6.34 28.70
C TYR A 298 -9.53 -6.46 27.17
N PHE A 299 -9.95 -7.61 26.64
CA PHE A 299 -10.12 -7.80 25.19
C PHE A 299 -11.21 -6.92 24.61
N ILE A 300 -12.32 -6.67 25.32
CA ILE A 300 -13.32 -5.67 24.91
C ILE A 300 -12.68 -4.30 24.73
N GLY A 301 -11.88 -3.86 25.70
CA GLY A 301 -11.23 -2.55 25.67
C GLY A 301 -10.25 -2.38 24.50
N ILE A 302 -9.36 -3.37 24.29
CA ILE A 302 -8.38 -3.33 23.21
C ILE A 302 -9.05 -3.43 21.84
N PHE A 303 -10.06 -4.28 21.68
CA PHE A 303 -10.81 -4.42 20.44
C PHE A 303 -11.47 -3.08 20.03
N ILE A 304 -12.14 -2.40 20.94
CA ILE A 304 -12.76 -1.09 20.66
C ILE A 304 -11.69 -0.07 20.23
N ALA A 305 -10.53 -0.06 20.90
CA ALA A 305 -9.45 0.86 20.56
C ALA A 305 -8.88 0.58 19.16
N ARG A 306 -8.62 -0.69 18.83
CA ARG A 306 -8.10 -1.10 17.52
C ARG A 306 -9.13 -0.95 16.40
N ALA A 307 -10.40 -1.24 16.67
CA ALA A 307 -11.48 -1.01 15.71
C ALA A 307 -11.62 0.48 15.31
N LYS A 308 -11.42 1.40 16.25
CA LYS A 308 -11.39 2.85 15.95
C LYS A 308 -10.16 3.22 15.09
N GLN A 309 -9.01 2.63 15.34
CA GLN A 309 -7.81 2.84 14.54
C GLN A 309 -8.01 2.28 13.12
N GLY A 310 -8.50 1.05 13.01
CA GLY A 310 -8.81 0.41 11.73
C GLY A 310 -9.84 1.19 10.90
N SER A 311 -10.84 1.80 11.55
CA SER A 311 -11.81 2.66 10.86
C SER A 311 -11.15 3.86 10.15
N VAL A 312 -10.15 4.48 10.77
CA VAL A 312 -9.38 5.58 10.15
C VAL A 312 -8.55 5.06 8.97
N SER A 313 -7.96 3.88 9.11
CA SER A 313 -7.18 3.26 8.03
C SER A 313 -8.07 2.86 6.84
N VAL A 314 -9.26 2.31 7.09
CA VAL A 314 -10.25 2.03 6.03
C VAL A 314 -10.66 3.32 5.29
N ASP A 315 -10.86 4.42 5.99
CA ASP A 315 -11.17 5.71 5.38
C ASP A 315 -10.07 6.14 4.39
N ARG A 316 -8.82 6.06 4.81
CA ARG A 316 -7.67 6.35 3.94
C ARG A 316 -7.56 5.39 2.76
N LEU A 317 -7.76 4.10 2.97
CA LEU A 317 -7.75 3.11 1.88
C LEU A 317 -8.87 3.38 0.87
N THR A 318 -10.04 3.84 1.35
CA THR A 318 -11.18 4.19 0.48
C THR A 318 -10.89 5.42 -0.38
N THR A 319 -10.15 6.41 0.13
CA THR A 319 -9.74 7.56 -0.70
C THR A 319 -8.85 7.15 -1.87
N THR A 320 -7.97 6.17 -1.69
CA THR A 320 -7.13 5.62 -2.77
C THR A 320 -7.93 4.91 -3.88
N LEU A 321 -9.17 4.52 -3.61
CA LEU A 321 -10.05 3.87 -4.60
C LEU A 321 -10.68 4.83 -5.61
N HIS A 322 -10.54 6.15 -5.43
CA HIS A 322 -11.06 7.19 -6.36
C HIS A 322 -12.52 6.99 -6.74
N GLY A 323 -13.40 6.85 -5.73
CA GLY A 323 -14.85 6.75 -5.92
C GLY A 323 -15.40 5.33 -6.12
N GLU A 324 -14.55 4.32 -6.18
CA GLU A 324 -14.98 2.92 -6.18
C GLU A 324 -15.57 2.50 -4.82
N ALA A 325 -16.39 1.45 -4.85
CA ALA A 325 -16.96 0.90 -3.63
C ALA A 325 -15.86 0.34 -2.70
N TRP A 326 -15.88 0.72 -1.43
CA TRP A 326 -14.93 0.26 -0.43
C TRP A 326 -14.86 -1.29 -0.32
N THR A 327 -15.94 -1.99 -0.66
CA THR A 327 -16.02 -3.47 -0.66
C THR A 327 -15.01 -4.11 -1.59
N ARG A 328 -14.62 -3.41 -2.67
CA ARG A 328 -13.65 -3.90 -3.64
C ARG A 328 -12.30 -4.26 -3.02
N THR A 329 -11.89 -3.52 -1.98
CA THR A 329 -10.66 -3.81 -1.22
C THR A 329 -10.66 -5.21 -0.61
N PHE A 330 -11.84 -5.75 -0.28
CA PHE A 330 -12.03 -7.02 0.44
C PHE A 330 -12.58 -8.14 -0.44
N GLU A 331 -12.80 -7.92 -1.73
CA GLU A 331 -13.30 -8.94 -2.65
C GLU A 331 -12.34 -10.13 -2.71
N PRO A 332 -12.86 -11.36 -2.62
CA PRO A 332 -12.03 -12.56 -2.70
C PRO A 332 -11.25 -12.57 -4.02
N THR A 333 -9.94 -12.76 -3.90
CA THR A 333 -9.04 -12.75 -5.05
C THR A 333 -8.07 -13.92 -4.90
N ASP A 334 -7.77 -14.59 -6.00
CA ASP A 334 -6.73 -15.62 -6.01
C ASP A 334 -5.36 -14.96 -5.79
N LEU A 335 -4.65 -15.43 -4.78
CA LEU A 335 -3.32 -14.92 -4.40
C LEU A 335 -2.19 -15.83 -4.93
N GLY A 336 -2.50 -16.89 -5.67
CA GLY A 336 -1.50 -17.85 -6.14
C GLY A 336 -0.79 -18.63 -5.02
N LEU A 337 -1.36 -18.66 -3.80
CA LEU A 337 -0.71 -19.27 -2.62
C LEU A 337 -0.81 -20.79 -2.60
N ASP A 338 -1.64 -21.37 -3.44
CA ASP A 338 -1.86 -22.82 -3.53
C ASP A 338 -0.97 -23.48 -4.63
N GLY A 339 0.00 -22.72 -5.17
CA GLY A 339 1.02 -23.19 -6.10
C GLY A 339 0.68 -22.98 -7.60
N GLU A 340 -0.51 -22.50 -7.90
CA GLU A 340 -0.86 -22.05 -9.25
C GLU A 340 -0.57 -20.55 -9.36
N GLU A 341 0.25 -20.16 -10.33
CA GLU A 341 0.43 -18.74 -10.62
C GLU A 341 -0.91 -18.16 -11.10
N PRO A 342 -1.32 -16.98 -10.56
CA PRO A 342 -2.54 -16.33 -11.07
C PRO A 342 -2.41 -16.13 -12.57
N ALA A 343 -3.41 -16.57 -13.32
CA ALA A 343 -3.44 -16.37 -14.77
C ALA A 343 -3.24 -14.87 -15.08
N VAL A 344 -2.13 -14.53 -15.70
CA VAL A 344 -1.93 -13.19 -16.26
C VAL A 344 -2.91 -13.08 -17.42
N PRO A 345 -3.76 -12.04 -17.47
CA PRO A 345 -4.62 -11.82 -18.62
C PRO A 345 -3.75 -11.77 -19.88
N VAL A 346 -3.93 -12.73 -20.79
CA VAL A 346 -3.27 -12.68 -22.10
C VAL A 346 -3.89 -11.50 -22.83
N VAL A 347 -3.15 -10.43 -23.02
CA VAL A 347 -3.56 -9.33 -23.89
C VAL A 347 -3.55 -9.91 -25.31
N ASP A 348 -4.71 -9.90 -25.97
CA ASP A 348 -4.79 -10.26 -27.38
C ASP A 348 -3.96 -9.26 -28.19
N ARG A 349 -2.84 -9.71 -28.70
CA ARG A 349 -1.87 -8.89 -29.47
C ARG A 349 -2.11 -8.95 -30.97
N THR A 350 -3.16 -9.64 -31.41
CA THR A 350 -3.56 -9.57 -32.81
C THR A 350 -4.16 -8.19 -33.06
N SER A 351 -3.39 -7.28 -33.63
CA SER A 351 -3.90 -5.99 -34.08
C SER A 351 -3.92 -5.95 -35.58
N ASP A 352 -5.00 -5.38 -36.13
CA ASP A 352 -5.04 -5.04 -37.54
C ASP A 352 -3.89 -4.07 -37.87
N PRO A 353 -3.31 -4.17 -39.09
CA PRO A 353 -2.26 -3.24 -39.51
C PRO A 353 -2.70 -1.78 -39.32
N PHE A 354 -1.78 -0.95 -38.89
CA PHE A 354 -2.06 0.48 -38.67
C PHE A 354 -2.46 1.16 -39.98
N GLY A 355 -3.64 1.74 -40.00
CA GLY A 355 -4.16 2.47 -41.16
C GLY A 355 -4.17 3.98 -40.91
N SER A 356 -4.61 4.42 -39.74
CA SER A 356 -4.58 5.84 -39.35
C SER A 356 -4.89 6.01 -37.88
N LEU A 357 -4.31 7.05 -37.26
CA LEU A 357 -4.78 7.64 -36.02
C LEU A 357 -5.38 9.00 -36.33
N THR A 358 -6.63 9.22 -35.96
CA THR A 358 -7.34 10.48 -36.17
C THR A 358 -7.83 11.01 -34.85
N VAL A 359 -7.48 12.26 -34.54
CA VAL A 359 -7.90 12.98 -33.31
C VAL A 359 -8.71 14.18 -33.72
N ARG A 360 -9.90 14.36 -33.11
CA ARG A 360 -10.80 15.49 -33.42
C ARG A 360 -11.31 16.13 -32.13
N GLY A 361 -11.12 17.43 -32.03
CA GLY A 361 -11.63 18.26 -30.94
C GLY A 361 -11.06 17.92 -29.56
N LEU A 362 -9.93 17.23 -29.49
CA LEU A 362 -9.39 16.68 -28.23
C LEU A 362 -9.08 17.79 -27.24
N SER A 363 -9.66 17.70 -26.05
CA SER A 363 -9.49 18.67 -24.98
C SER A 363 -9.23 17.96 -23.64
N TYR A 364 -8.36 18.55 -22.84
CA TYR A 364 -8.10 18.13 -21.45
C TYR A 364 -7.70 19.34 -20.61
N THR A 365 -8.24 19.43 -19.40
CA THR A 365 -7.88 20.47 -18.43
C THR A 365 -7.44 19.83 -17.12
N TYR A 366 -6.30 20.25 -16.58
CA TYR A 366 -5.82 19.74 -15.28
C TYR A 366 -6.76 20.20 -14.15
N PRO A 367 -7.08 19.31 -13.19
CA PRO A 367 -7.93 19.66 -12.05
C PRO A 367 -7.43 20.89 -11.30
N GLY A 368 -8.32 21.86 -11.04
CA GLY A 368 -7.98 23.09 -10.33
C GLY A 368 -7.12 24.11 -11.13
N SER A 369 -6.92 23.92 -12.43
CA SER A 369 -6.13 24.77 -13.31
C SER A 369 -6.91 25.15 -14.57
N THR A 370 -6.43 26.16 -15.29
CA THR A 370 -6.87 26.48 -16.66
C THR A 370 -5.93 25.91 -17.71
N ASN A 371 -4.84 25.28 -17.30
CA ASN A 371 -3.83 24.70 -18.19
C ASN A 371 -4.33 23.36 -18.76
N GLY A 372 -3.95 23.06 -19.98
CA GLY A 372 -4.34 21.83 -20.67
C GLY A 372 -4.16 21.92 -22.17
N ILE A 373 -5.01 21.20 -22.91
CA ILE A 373 -5.15 21.30 -24.37
C ILE A 373 -6.60 21.57 -24.72
N ARG A 374 -6.84 22.26 -25.82
CA ARG A 374 -8.16 22.68 -26.24
C ARG A 374 -8.35 22.45 -27.75
N ASN A 375 -9.42 21.74 -28.09
CA ASN A 375 -9.91 21.55 -29.46
C ASN A 375 -8.79 21.16 -30.47
N VAL A 376 -7.97 20.17 -30.11
CA VAL A 376 -6.85 19.72 -30.93
C VAL A 376 -7.34 18.73 -31.99
N ASP A 377 -7.03 19.04 -33.25
CA ASP A 377 -7.23 18.17 -34.40
C ASP A 377 -5.88 17.73 -34.96
N MET A 378 -5.71 16.42 -35.18
CA MET A 378 -4.53 15.86 -35.84
C MET A 378 -4.83 14.50 -36.45
N ASP A 379 -4.00 14.14 -37.43
CA ASP A 379 -3.96 12.80 -38.02
C ASP A 379 -2.54 12.26 -37.97
N VAL A 380 -2.38 10.95 -37.97
CA VAL A 380 -1.08 10.26 -38.18
C VAL A 380 -1.32 9.10 -39.12
N LEU A 381 -0.52 9.00 -40.17
CA LEU A 381 -0.60 7.97 -41.21
C LEU A 381 0.49 6.90 -41.04
N PRO A 382 0.35 5.71 -41.64
CA PRO A 382 1.39 4.68 -41.60
C PRO A 382 2.73 5.19 -42.13
N GLY A 383 3.82 4.90 -41.41
CA GLY A 383 5.16 5.34 -41.78
C GLY A 383 5.42 6.84 -41.63
N GLU A 384 4.42 7.65 -41.21
CA GLU A 384 4.57 9.09 -41.09
C GLU A 384 5.36 9.47 -39.82
N PHE A 385 6.31 10.36 -39.96
CA PHE A 385 7.05 10.97 -38.85
C PHE A 385 6.49 12.36 -38.55
N VAL A 386 5.63 12.45 -37.52
CA VAL A 386 4.99 13.68 -37.06
C VAL A 386 5.73 14.25 -35.86
N VAL A 387 6.20 15.49 -35.97
CA VAL A 387 6.87 16.19 -34.85
C VAL A 387 5.95 17.26 -34.27
N VAL A 388 5.70 17.18 -32.98
CA VAL A 388 4.99 18.23 -32.21
C VAL A 388 6.01 19.15 -31.55
N THR A 389 5.93 20.44 -31.84
CA THR A 389 6.83 21.46 -31.28
C THR A 389 6.05 22.66 -30.77
N GLY A 390 6.72 23.61 -30.11
CA GLY A 390 6.07 24.81 -29.52
C GLY A 390 6.77 25.22 -28.23
N LYS A 391 6.41 26.36 -27.66
CA LYS A 391 7.00 26.90 -26.43
C LYS A 391 6.91 25.90 -25.24
N ILE A 392 7.75 26.12 -24.24
CA ILE A 392 7.65 25.41 -22.96
C ILE A 392 6.27 25.74 -22.35
N GLY A 393 5.54 24.72 -21.91
CA GLY A 393 4.21 24.88 -21.34
C GLY A 393 3.06 24.95 -22.38
N SER A 394 3.33 24.79 -23.68
CA SER A 394 2.28 24.85 -24.73
C SER A 394 1.36 23.63 -24.82
N GLY A 395 1.52 22.61 -23.94
CA GLY A 395 0.61 21.45 -23.89
C GLY A 395 1.06 20.21 -24.66
N LYS A 396 2.29 20.15 -25.22
CA LYS A 396 2.80 19.03 -26.03
C LYS A 396 2.74 17.67 -25.30
N THR A 397 3.32 17.55 -24.14
CA THR A 397 3.27 16.33 -23.29
C THR A 397 1.83 15.99 -22.93
N THR A 398 1.00 16.99 -22.65
CA THR A 398 -0.43 16.78 -22.36
C THR A 398 -1.14 16.18 -23.56
N LEU A 399 -0.86 16.67 -24.79
CA LEU A 399 -1.41 16.12 -26.02
C LEU A 399 -1.06 14.63 -26.17
N LEU A 400 0.23 14.27 -26.09
CA LEU A 400 0.67 12.88 -26.22
C LEU A 400 -0.03 11.97 -25.19
N ARG A 401 -0.07 12.42 -23.94
CA ARG A 401 -0.70 11.64 -22.85
C ARG A 401 -2.21 11.52 -23.02
N SER A 402 -2.90 12.56 -23.53
CA SER A 402 -4.33 12.50 -23.80
C SER A 402 -4.65 11.56 -24.97
N VAL A 403 -3.85 11.57 -26.03
CA VAL A 403 -3.99 10.65 -27.17
C VAL A 403 -3.83 9.19 -26.75
N LEU A 404 -2.93 8.92 -25.80
CA LEU A 404 -2.70 7.58 -25.24
C LEU A 404 -3.71 7.19 -24.13
N GLY A 405 -4.67 8.05 -23.80
CA GLY A 405 -5.59 7.82 -22.68
C GLY A 405 -4.97 7.93 -21.29
N LEU A 406 -3.65 8.21 -21.18
CA LEU A 406 -2.97 8.39 -19.90
C LEU A 406 -3.50 9.61 -19.12
N LEU A 407 -4.09 10.57 -19.82
CA LEU A 407 -4.92 11.65 -19.28
C LEU A 407 -6.30 11.54 -19.91
N PRO A 408 -7.39 11.37 -19.13
CA PRO A 408 -8.73 11.18 -19.67
C PRO A 408 -9.22 12.47 -20.33
N ALA A 409 -9.47 12.43 -21.63
CA ALA A 409 -9.98 13.57 -22.37
C ALA A 409 -11.29 14.08 -21.75
N THR A 410 -11.44 15.41 -21.68
CA THR A 410 -12.69 16.06 -21.24
C THR A 410 -13.67 16.22 -22.38
N ASP A 411 -13.17 16.27 -23.62
CA ASP A 411 -13.96 16.37 -24.85
C ASP A 411 -13.13 15.89 -26.05
N GLY A 412 -13.80 15.59 -27.18
CA GLY A 412 -13.18 15.14 -28.41
C GLY A 412 -13.20 13.63 -28.59
N THR A 413 -12.65 13.17 -29.71
CA THR A 413 -12.62 11.75 -30.09
C THR A 413 -11.25 11.33 -30.59
N ILE A 414 -10.88 10.09 -30.27
CA ILE A 414 -9.67 9.40 -30.76
C ILE A 414 -10.15 8.23 -31.58
N VAL A 415 -9.73 8.15 -32.83
CA VAL A 415 -10.16 7.13 -33.81
C VAL A 415 -8.92 6.40 -34.29
N TRP A 416 -8.90 5.07 -34.15
CA TRP A 416 -7.86 4.18 -34.64
C TRP A 416 -8.44 3.31 -35.76
N ASN A 417 -7.85 3.38 -36.95
CA ASN A 417 -8.33 2.62 -38.14
C ASN A 417 -9.82 2.82 -38.43
N GLY A 418 -10.38 4.01 -38.19
CA GLY A 418 -11.79 4.29 -38.38
C GLY A 418 -12.71 3.93 -37.23
N GLU A 419 -12.18 3.30 -36.17
CA GLU A 419 -12.93 2.95 -34.96
C GLU A 419 -12.67 3.93 -33.82
N THR A 420 -13.72 4.49 -33.23
CA THR A 420 -13.62 5.36 -32.07
C THR A 420 -13.16 4.56 -30.85
N GLN A 421 -12.13 5.05 -30.18
CA GLN A 421 -11.59 4.44 -28.97
C GLN A 421 -12.31 5.01 -27.74
N GLU A 422 -13.22 4.22 -27.17
CA GLU A 422 -13.97 4.60 -25.96
C GLU A 422 -13.08 4.58 -24.71
N ASP A 423 -12.09 3.70 -24.68
CA ASP A 423 -11.11 3.55 -23.58
C ASP A 423 -9.68 3.52 -24.15
N PRO A 424 -9.14 4.69 -24.56
CA PRO A 424 -7.81 4.77 -25.17
C PRO A 424 -6.71 4.22 -24.26
N GLU A 425 -6.85 4.34 -22.93
CA GLU A 425 -5.87 3.84 -21.96
C GLU A 425 -5.63 2.33 -22.10
N ARG A 426 -6.68 1.57 -22.41
CA ARG A 426 -6.59 0.11 -22.61
C ARG A 426 -6.28 -0.31 -24.03
N THR A 427 -6.65 0.52 -24.99
CA THR A 427 -6.54 0.18 -26.41
C THR A 427 -5.29 0.75 -27.07
N MET A 428 -4.78 1.92 -26.59
CA MET A 428 -3.56 2.57 -27.11
C MET A 428 -2.31 2.08 -26.36
N VAL A 429 -2.17 0.76 -26.25
CA VAL A 429 -1.03 0.05 -25.64
C VAL A 429 -0.40 -0.91 -26.66
N PRO A 430 0.79 -1.46 -26.41
CA PRO A 430 1.38 -2.46 -27.32
C PRO A 430 0.41 -3.61 -27.64
N PRO A 431 0.33 -4.04 -28.89
CA PRO A 431 1.17 -3.69 -30.05
C PRO A 431 0.72 -2.44 -30.83
N ARG A 432 -0.39 -1.77 -30.48
CA ARG A 432 -0.84 -0.59 -31.23
C ARG A 432 0.13 0.58 -31.04
N SER A 433 0.38 0.99 -29.80
CA SER A 433 1.32 2.07 -29.54
C SER A 433 2.27 1.77 -28.39
N ALA A 434 3.46 2.37 -28.41
CA ALA A 434 4.41 2.35 -27.31
C ALA A 434 4.88 3.77 -27.00
N TYR A 435 5.06 4.07 -25.71
CA TYR A 435 5.36 5.42 -25.22
C TYR A 435 6.67 5.49 -24.43
N THR A 436 7.46 6.51 -24.73
CA THR A 436 8.61 6.90 -23.92
C THR A 436 8.42 8.31 -23.36
N PRO A 437 8.34 8.47 -22.03
CA PRO A 437 8.16 9.78 -21.41
C PRO A 437 9.46 10.58 -21.38
N GLN A 438 9.35 11.90 -21.26
CA GLN A 438 10.47 12.84 -21.16
C GLN A 438 11.45 12.49 -20.02
N VAL A 439 10.92 12.05 -18.87
CA VAL A 439 11.72 11.63 -17.70
C VAL A 439 11.40 10.16 -17.39
N PRO A 440 12.09 9.24 -18.08
CA PRO A 440 11.85 7.83 -17.86
C PRO A 440 12.38 7.36 -16.50
N LYS A 441 11.78 6.27 -15.99
CA LYS A 441 12.18 5.61 -14.75
C LYS A 441 12.67 4.20 -15.03
N LEU A 442 13.73 3.82 -14.34
CA LEU A 442 14.24 2.45 -14.30
C LEU A 442 13.94 1.84 -12.94
N PHE A 443 13.63 0.54 -12.94
CA PHE A 443 13.41 -0.24 -11.74
C PHE A 443 14.75 -0.76 -11.21
N SER A 444 14.81 -1.10 -9.91
CA SER A 444 15.97 -1.73 -9.28
C SER A 444 16.03 -3.22 -9.64
N MET A 445 16.43 -3.53 -10.89
CA MET A 445 16.55 -4.86 -11.46
C MET A 445 17.65 -4.84 -12.51
N SER A 446 17.94 -5.97 -13.19
CA SER A 446 18.92 -6.02 -14.27
C SER A 446 18.56 -5.02 -15.39
N LEU A 447 19.53 -4.65 -16.21
CA LEU A 447 19.25 -3.82 -17.38
C LEU A 447 18.35 -4.60 -18.36
N GLU A 448 18.57 -5.88 -18.57
CA GLU A 448 17.71 -6.73 -19.40
C GLU A 448 16.27 -6.71 -18.90
N ASP A 449 16.01 -7.03 -17.62
CA ASP A 449 14.66 -6.96 -17.03
C ASP A 449 14.01 -5.58 -17.20
N ASN A 450 14.80 -4.51 -17.15
CA ASN A 450 14.32 -3.16 -17.42
C ASN A 450 13.91 -2.94 -18.87
N LEU A 451 14.56 -3.58 -19.82
CA LEU A 451 14.22 -3.48 -21.25
C LEU A 451 13.00 -4.34 -21.58
N VAL A 452 12.96 -5.56 -21.07
CA VAL A 452 11.92 -6.56 -21.37
C VAL A 452 10.62 -6.29 -20.58
N LEU A 453 10.71 -5.90 -19.30
CA LEU A 453 9.58 -5.72 -18.38
C LEU A 453 8.57 -6.89 -18.42
N GLY A 454 9.09 -8.12 -18.32
CA GLY A 454 8.27 -9.32 -18.23
C GLY A 454 7.66 -9.78 -19.56
N GLU A 455 8.02 -9.17 -20.68
CA GLU A 455 7.63 -9.65 -22.00
C GLU A 455 8.52 -10.81 -22.45
N ASP A 456 7.88 -11.78 -23.11
CA ASP A 456 8.61 -12.87 -23.78
C ASP A 456 9.01 -12.41 -25.18
N ILE A 457 10.23 -11.89 -25.33
CA ILE A 457 10.78 -11.38 -26.57
C ILE A 457 11.96 -12.24 -27.04
N THR A 458 12.19 -12.25 -28.35
CA THR A 458 13.35 -12.97 -28.89
C THR A 458 14.66 -12.22 -28.62
N GLU A 459 15.76 -12.92 -28.51
CA GLU A 459 17.08 -12.31 -28.41
C GLU A 459 17.37 -11.35 -29.59
N HIS A 460 16.87 -11.68 -30.79
CA HIS A 460 16.98 -10.82 -31.97
C HIS A 460 16.26 -9.48 -31.77
N THR A 461 15.02 -9.49 -31.25
CA THR A 461 14.23 -8.26 -30.99
C THR A 461 14.92 -7.39 -29.94
N LEU A 462 15.48 -8.01 -28.89
CA LEU A 462 16.24 -7.29 -27.87
C LEU A 462 17.48 -6.63 -28.44
N ASP A 463 18.29 -7.40 -29.22
CA ASP A 463 19.52 -6.91 -29.84
C ASP A 463 19.26 -5.79 -30.85
N GLU A 464 18.21 -5.91 -31.68
CA GLU A 464 17.80 -4.86 -32.61
C GLU A 464 17.39 -3.58 -31.86
N SER A 465 16.60 -3.72 -30.79
CA SER A 465 16.15 -2.58 -29.97
C SER A 465 17.34 -1.86 -29.31
N ILE A 466 18.30 -2.60 -28.77
CA ILE A 466 19.56 -2.08 -28.22
C ILE A 466 20.38 -1.35 -29.31
N TYR A 467 20.46 -1.92 -30.50
CA TYR A 467 21.16 -1.33 -31.62
C TYR A 467 20.53 0.00 -32.07
N ILE A 468 19.20 0.02 -32.27
CA ILE A 468 18.47 1.23 -32.67
C ILE A 468 18.62 2.32 -31.62
N ALA A 469 18.46 1.98 -30.34
CA ALA A 469 18.61 2.91 -29.22
C ALA A 469 20.07 3.35 -28.93
N THR A 470 21.03 2.91 -29.72
CA THR A 470 22.47 3.24 -29.58
C THR A 470 23.09 2.85 -28.24
N MET A 471 22.59 1.77 -27.59
CA MET A 471 23.03 1.36 -26.27
C MET A 471 24.17 0.33 -26.25
N ARG A 472 24.54 -0.28 -27.39
CA ARG A 472 25.54 -1.35 -27.42
C ARG A 472 26.84 -0.95 -26.73
N HIS A 473 27.38 0.23 -27.04
CA HIS A 473 28.62 0.71 -26.43
C HIS A 473 28.51 0.90 -24.91
N ASP A 474 27.37 1.39 -24.42
CA ASP A 474 27.15 1.56 -22.97
C ASP A 474 27.16 0.21 -22.26
N ILE A 475 26.49 -0.79 -22.86
CA ILE A 475 26.38 -2.15 -22.31
C ILE A 475 27.76 -2.83 -22.29
N ASP A 476 28.55 -2.66 -23.35
CA ASP A 476 29.92 -3.22 -23.45
C ASP A 476 30.87 -2.65 -22.37
N LEU A 477 30.59 -1.44 -21.88
CA LEU A 477 31.36 -0.80 -20.79
C LEU A 477 30.89 -1.22 -19.40
N MET A 478 29.75 -1.87 -19.27
CA MET A 478 29.25 -2.37 -17.99
C MET A 478 29.91 -3.71 -17.63
N ALA A 479 30.27 -3.87 -16.34
CA ALA A 479 31.00 -5.06 -15.89
C ALA A 479 30.25 -6.37 -16.14
N ASP A 480 28.92 -6.34 -15.98
CA ASP A 480 28.04 -7.49 -16.11
C ASP A 480 27.11 -7.38 -17.35
N GLY A 481 27.39 -6.45 -18.27
CA GLY A 481 26.58 -6.25 -19.48
C GLY A 481 25.10 -6.04 -19.19
N LEU A 482 24.22 -6.81 -19.80
CA LEU A 482 22.77 -6.77 -19.61
C LEU A 482 22.32 -7.20 -18.20
N GLU A 483 23.09 -8.03 -17.50
CA GLU A 483 22.83 -8.48 -16.13
C GLU A 483 23.15 -7.38 -15.09
N THR A 484 23.72 -6.27 -15.51
CA THR A 484 24.05 -5.16 -14.60
C THR A 484 22.81 -4.65 -13.89
N MET A 485 22.82 -4.72 -12.55
CA MET A 485 21.77 -4.17 -11.70
C MET A 485 21.75 -2.65 -11.78
N VAL A 486 20.68 -2.06 -12.31
CA VAL A 486 20.51 -0.62 -12.51
C VAL A 486 19.38 -0.05 -11.66
N GLY A 487 19.12 1.25 -11.78
CA GLY A 487 18.04 1.95 -11.07
C GLY A 487 18.45 2.45 -9.69
N PRO A 488 17.48 2.83 -8.82
CA PRO A 488 17.76 3.52 -7.55
C PRO A 488 18.66 2.76 -6.56
N ARG A 489 18.70 1.42 -6.63
CA ARG A 489 19.50 0.54 -5.75
C ARG A 489 20.68 -0.13 -6.45
N GLY A 490 20.90 0.18 -7.73
CA GLY A 490 21.99 -0.36 -8.55
C GLY A 490 22.90 0.73 -9.07
N VAL A 491 23.56 0.43 -10.20
CA VAL A 491 24.40 1.41 -10.91
C VAL A 491 23.54 2.56 -11.39
N ARG A 492 23.98 3.79 -11.11
CA ARG A 492 23.31 4.99 -11.63
C ARG A 492 23.75 5.28 -13.04
N LEU A 493 22.84 5.14 -13.97
CA LEU A 493 23.04 5.50 -15.35
C LEU A 493 22.98 7.04 -15.52
N SER A 494 23.70 7.56 -16.52
CA SER A 494 23.57 8.96 -16.93
C SER A 494 22.19 9.25 -17.50
N GLY A 495 21.80 10.53 -17.59
CA GLY A 495 20.51 10.92 -18.17
C GLY A 495 20.31 10.38 -19.58
N GLY A 496 21.31 10.45 -20.44
CA GLY A 496 21.28 9.91 -21.80
C GLY A 496 21.17 8.37 -21.82
N GLN A 497 21.87 7.67 -20.94
CA GLN A 497 21.76 6.22 -20.81
C GLN A 497 20.35 5.79 -20.36
N ILE A 498 19.73 6.53 -19.40
CA ILE A 498 18.34 6.28 -18.95
C ILE A 498 17.36 6.49 -20.11
N GLN A 499 17.53 7.57 -20.90
CA GLN A 499 16.67 7.84 -22.05
C GLN A 499 16.84 6.77 -23.16
N ARG A 500 18.08 6.38 -23.47
CA ARG A 500 18.31 5.29 -24.43
C ARG A 500 17.76 3.95 -23.94
N SER A 501 17.88 3.62 -22.65
CA SER A 501 17.26 2.42 -22.08
C SER A 501 15.74 2.45 -22.24
N ALA A 502 15.09 3.60 -21.99
CA ALA A 502 13.65 3.73 -22.20
C ALA A 502 13.25 3.64 -23.67
N GLY A 503 14.06 4.18 -24.57
CA GLY A 503 13.90 4.00 -26.03
C GLY A 503 14.00 2.54 -26.45
N ALA A 504 15.01 1.83 -25.97
CA ALA A 504 15.16 0.39 -26.22
C ALA A 504 13.95 -0.40 -25.69
N ARG A 505 13.50 -0.13 -24.46
CA ARG A 505 12.28 -0.71 -23.86
C ARG A 505 11.04 -0.49 -24.74
N MET A 506 10.87 0.70 -25.30
CA MET A 506 9.77 1.01 -26.21
C MET A 506 9.86 0.17 -27.49
N LEU A 507 11.06 0.04 -28.05
CA LEU A 507 11.30 -0.68 -29.30
C LEU A 507 11.09 -2.20 -29.17
N THR A 508 11.35 -2.78 -28.00
CA THR A 508 11.08 -4.21 -27.74
C THR A 508 9.60 -4.57 -27.84
N ARG A 509 8.69 -3.59 -27.81
CA ARG A 509 7.23 -3.81 -27.90
C ARG A 509 6.72 -4.01 -29.33
N GLU A 510 7.55 -3.81 -30.33
CA GLU A 510 7.21 -3.95 -31.77
C GLU A 510 5.91 -3.24 -32.17
N SER A 511 5.65 -2.07 -31.59
CA SER A 511 4.41 -1.32 -31.76
C SER A 511 4.35 -0.63 -33.11
N GLN A 512 3.13 -0.42 -33.62
CA GLN A 512 2.85 0.19 -34.92
C GLN A 512 2.93 1.74 -34.89
N LEU A 513 2.72 2.34 -33.71
CA LEU A 513 2.89 3.77 -33.45
C LEU A 513 3.87 3.97 -32.29
N LEU A 514 4.95 4.69 -32.55
CA LEU A 514 5.89 5.10 -31.50
C LEU A 514 5.57 6.53 -31.04
N VAL A 515 5.37 6.70 -29.74
CA VAL A 515 5.10 8.01 -29.14
C VAL A 515 6.26 8.39 -28.23
N LEU A 516 6.95 9.48 -28.57
CA LEU A 516 8.18 9.88 -27.89
C LEU A 516 8.06 11.31 -27.35
N ASP A 517 8.21 11.48 -26.06
CA ASP A 517 8.13 12.79 -25.41
C ASP A 517 9.55 13.29 -25.08
N ASP A 518 10.15 14.06 -26.02
CA ASP A 518 11.46 14.72 -25.89
C ASP A 518 12.62 13.78 -25.48
N VAL A 519 12.63 12.56 -26.04
CA VAL A 519 13.60 11.49 -25.71
C VAL A 519 15.05 11.89 -26.04
N SER A 520 15.24 12.81 -26.97
CA SER A 520 16.57 13.25 -27.38
C SER A 520 17.17 14.37 -26.51
N SER A 521 16.44 14.90 -25.54
CA SER A 521 16.88 16.06 -24.75
C SER A 521 18.18 15.87 -23.96
N ALA A 522 18.53 14.62 -23.60
CA ALA A 522 19.79 14.29 -22.94
C ALA A 522 20.79 13.54 -23.84
N LEU A 523 20.54 13.49 -25.17
CA LEU A 523 21.46 12.95 -26.16
C LEU A 523 22.28 14.07 -26.81
N ASP A 524 23.52 13.75 -27.19
CA ASP A 524 24.28 14.60 -28.10
C ASP A 524 23.70 14.51 -29.53
N VAL A 525 24.00 15.49 -30.36
CA VAL A 525 23.46 15.61 -31.73
C VAL A 525 23.80 14.42 -32.61
N GLU A 526 25.01 13.87 -32.48
CA GLU A 526 25.46 12.75 -33.28
C GLU A 526 24.71 11.46 -32.92
N THR A 527 24.60 11.16 -31.63
CA THR A 527 23.84 10.00 -31.11
C THR A 527 22.37 10.07 -31.51
N GLU A 528 21.75 11.26 -31.45
CA GLU A 528 20.37 11.47 -31.88
C GLU A 528 20.19 11.17 -33.38
N GLN A 529 21.06 11.70 -34.24
CA GLN A 529 21.00 11.45 -35.68
C GLN A 529 21.17 9.97 -36.03
N ILE A 530 22.10 9.29 -35.34
CA ILE A 530 22.31 7.84 -35.51
C ILE A 530 21.05 7.06 -35.11
N MET A 531 20.45 7.40 -33.97
CA MET A 531 19.24 6.75 -33.47
C MET A 531 18.08 6.88 -34.47
N TRP A 532 17.78 8.10 -34.94
CA TRP A 532 16.73 8.32 -35.94
C TRP A 532 17.03 7.58 -37.25
N THR A 533 18.27 7.59 -37.70
CA THR A 533 18.67 6.92 -38.93
C THR A 533 18.49 5.39 -38.82
N ARG A 534 18.89 4.81 -37.72
CA ARG A 534 18.71 3.36 -37.46
C ARG A 534 17.24 2.99 -37.35
N LEU A 535 16.45 3.76 -36.63
CA LEU A 535 15.02 3.51 -36.45
C LEU A 535 14.30 3.45 -37.80
N PHE A 536 14.43 4.47 -38.64
CA PHE A 536 13.72 4.53 -39.92
C PHE A 536 14.26 3.57 -40.98
N ASN A 537 15.53 3.14 -40.87
CA ASN A 537 16.04 2.10 -41.73
C ASN A 537 15.54 0.70 -41.34
N ALA A 538 15.42 0.45 -40.04
CA ALA A 538 14.96 -0.86 -39.54
C ALA A 538 13.43 -1.04 -39.63
N ARG A 539 12.66 0.06 -39.49
CA ARG A 539 11.18 0.02 -39.39
C ARG A 539 10.52 1.09 -40.23
N GLN A 540 10.48 0.87 -41.57
CA GLN A 540 9.97 1.85 -42.54
C GLN A 540 8.45 2.09 -42.45
N ASP A 541 7.68 1.10 -41.97
CA ASP A 541 6.20 1.18 -41.89
C ASP A 541 5.69 1.69 -40.54
N VAL A 542 6.59 1.95 -39.59
CA VAL A 542 6.22 2.40 -38.24
C VAL A 542 5.96 3.90 -38.25
N ALA A 543 4.78 4.32 -37.79
CA ALA A 543 4.48 5.73 -37.55
C ALA A 543 5.13 6.21 -36.25
N ALA A 544 5.53 7.47 -36.25
CA ALA A 544 6.11 8.08 -35.05
C ALA A 544 5.50 9.48 -34.78
N LEU A 545 5.04 9.66 -33.54
CA LEU A 545 4.56 10.95 -33.01
C LEU A 545 5.53 11.42 -31.92
N VAL A 546 6.29 12.45 -32.23
CA VAL A 546 7.46 12.86 -31.43
C VAL A 546 7.33 14.30 -30.96
N VAL A 547 7.50 14.56 -29.68
CA VAL A 547 7.77 15.91 -29.19
C VAL A 547 9.26 16.17 -29.29
N SER A 548 9.65 17.20 -30.03
CA SER A 548 11.04 17.65 -30.09
C SER A 548 11.16 19.14 -30.44
N HIS A 549 12.25 19.76 -29.98
CA HIS A 549 12.69 21.10 -30.37
C HIS A 549 14.00 21.05 -31.17
N ARG A 550 14.55 19.88 -31.40
CA ARG A 550 15.86 19.71 -32.02
C ARG A 550 15.78 19.71 -33.52
N HIS A 551 16.78 20.36 -34.14
CA HIS A 551 16.84 20.50 -35.58
C HIS A 551 16.82 19.17 -36.32
N ALA A 552 17.51 18.13 -35.81
CA ALA A 552 17.58 16.81 -36.44
C ALA A 552 16.18 16.16 -36.61
N ALA A 553 15.32 16.25 -35.59
CA ALA A 553 13.95 15.75 -35.65
C ALA A 553 13.06 16.61 -36.55
N LEU A 554 13.12 17.94 -36.38
CA LEU A 554 12.32 18.88 -37.17
C LEU A 554 12.62 18.85 -38.70
N ALA A 555 13.89 18.72 -39.06
CA ALA A 555 14.31 18.66 -40.45
C ALA A 555 13.91 17.36 -41.18
N ARG A 556 13.72 16.27 -40.40
CA ARG A 556 13.32 14.95 -40.92
C ARG A 556 11.82 14.75 -40.94
N ALA A 557 11.07 15.58 -40.22
CA ALA A 557 9.62 15.44 -40.07
C ALA A 557 8.90 15.51 -41.42
N ASP A 558 8.03 14.52 -41.68
CA ASP A 558 7.08 14.60 -42.80
C ASP A 558 6.08 15.71 -42.56
N ARG A 559 5.69 15.88 -41.27
CA ARG A 559 4.78 16.93 -40.84
C ARG A 559 5.14 17.43 -39.44
N VAL A 560 5.04 18.73 -39.25
CA VAL A 560 5.24 19.39 -37.96
C VAL A 560 3.94 20.03 -37.49
N ILE A 561 3.62 19.82 -36.23
CA ILE A 561 2.49 20.43 -35.52
C ILE A 561 3.06 21.45 -34.52
N VAL A 562 2.67 22.71 -34.66
CA VAL A 562 3.12 23.80 -33.77
C VAL A 562 2.02 24.09 -32.76
N MET A 563 2.35 23.98 -31.46
CA MET A 563 1.42 24.26 -30.36
C MET A 563 1.78 25.55 -29.62
N ASP A 564 0.76 26.32 -29.28
CA ASP A 564 0.87 27.46 -28.36
C ASP A 564 -0.37 27.51 -27.46
N ASP A 565 -0.18 27.75 -26.16
CA ASP A 565 -1.23 27.86 -25.14
C ASP A 565 -2.33 26.77 -25.20
N GLY A 566 -1.93 25.52 -25.44
CA GLY A 566 -2.84 24.38 -25.47
C GLY A 566 -3.56 24.14 -26.80
N GLU A 567 -3.30 24.91 -27.84
CA GLU A 567 -3.95 24.82 -29.15
C GLU A 567 -2.92 24.55 -30.26
N VAL A 568 -3.38 23.94 -31.35
CA VAL A 568 -2.58 23.81 -32.58
C VAL A 568 -2.71 25.11 -33.38
N VAL A 569 -1.58 25.83 -33.53
CA VAL A 569 -1.56 27.11 -34.22
C VAL A 569 -1.07 27.03 -35.66
N ALA A 570 -0.33 25.98 -36.03
CA ALA A 570 0.09 25.72 -37.39
C ALA A 570 0.42 24.25 -37.60
N THR A 571 0.19 23.75 -38.81
CA THR A 571 0.54 22.38 -39.25
C THR A 571 1.02 22.44 -40.70
N GLY A 572 2.09 21.72 -41.02
CA GLY A 572 2.65 21.64 -42.37
C GLY A 572 4.03 21.00 -42.37
N THR A 573 4.69 20.99 -43.53
CA THR A 573 6.10 20.59 -43.65
C THR A 573 7.01 21.65 -43.02
N ALA A 574 8.20 21.25 -42.61
CA ALA A 574 9.18 22.22 -42.06
C ALA A 574 9.44 23.42 -42.98
N ALA A 575 9.49 23.18 -44.30
CA ALA A 575 9.72 24.27 -45.29
C ALA A 575 8.52 25.24 -45.37
N GLU A 576 7.29 24.73 -45.37
CA GLU A 576 6.08 25.53 -45.37
C GLU A 576 5.96 26.38 -44.11
N LEU A 577 6.25 25.78 -42.96
CA LEU A 577 6.16 26.44 -41.67
C LEU A 577 7.27 27.52 -41.48
N GLN A 578 8.45 27.29 -42.01
CA GLN A 578 9.51 28.32 -42.04
C GLN A 578 9.07 29.56 -42.82
N ALA A 579 8.34 29.37 -43.93
CA ALA A 579 7.87 30.48 -44.76
C ALA A 579 6.65 31.22 -44.15
N ASN A 580 5.75 30.49 -43.45
CA ASN A 580 4.42 30.99 -43.12
C ASN A 580 4.17 31.14 -41.60
N SER A 581 5.02 30.59 -40.72
CA SER A 581 4.85 30.64 -39.28
C SER A 581 6.03 31.31 -38.60
N PRO A 582 5.90 32.58 -38.17
CA PRO A 582 6.97 33.28 -37.45
C PRO A 582 7.39 32.56 -36.16
N MET A 583 6.43 31.91 -35.50
CA MET A 583 6.73 31.15 -34.30
C MET A 583 7.60 29.92 -34.60
N PHE A 584 7.30 29.18 -35.65
CA PHE A 584 8.14 28.06 -36.07
C PHE A 584 9.50 28.53 -36.55
N GLY A 585 9.57 29.64 -37.27
CA GLY A 585 10.86 30.27 -37.69
C GLY A 585 11.76 30.53 -36.49
N ALA A 586 11.24 31.13 -35.43
CA ALA A 586 12.01 31.38 -34.21
C ALA A 586 12.48 30.07 -33.50
N ILE A 587 11.63 29.01 -33.48
CA ILE A 587 12.01 27.69 -32.95
C ILE A 587 13.12 27.06 -33.80
N TRP A 588 12.99 27.14 -35.11
CA TRP A 588 13.97 26.61 -36.07
C TRP A 588 15.34 27.28 -35.96
N GLU A 589 15.38 28.60 -35.90
CA GLU A 589 16.63 29.36 -35.71
C GLU A 589 17.28 29.06 -34.35
N GLY A 590 16.47 28.96 -33.29
CA GLY A 590 16.95 28.55 -31.98
C GLY A 590 17.55 27.15 -31.99
N ALA A 591 16.92 26.20 -32.68
CA ALA A 591 17.39 24.84 -32.84
C ALA A 591 18.69 24.75 -33.66
N LEU A 592 18.83 25.53 -34.70
CA LEU A 592 20.08 25.66 -35.49
C LEU A 592 21.25 26.24 -34.67
N SER A 593 21.01 27.30 -33.89
CA SER A 593 22.05 27.90 -33.06
C SER A 593 22.52 26.95 -31.95
N ALA A 594 21.63 26.19 -31.36
CA ALA A 594 21.96 25.14 -30.37
C ALA A 594 22.81 24.02 -31.02
N ALA A 595 22.40 23.52 -32.19
CA ALA A 595 23.13 22.47 -32.91
C ALA A 595 24.54 22.91 -33.41
N SER A 596 24.77 24.21 -33.57
CA SER A 596 26.08 24.73 -33.96
C SER A 596 27.02 25.04 -32.79
N SER A 597 26.51 25.01 -31.56
CA SER A 597 27.25 25.29 -30.32
C SER A 597 27.63 24.02 -29.52
N GLU A 598 27.07 22.85 -29.85
CA GLU A 598 27.43 21.51 -29.35
C GLU A 598 28.44 20.86 -30.30
#